data_a0511c66dde71c904cb34f92351ca0ab
#
_entry.id   a0511c66dde71c904cb34f92351ca0ab
#
_cell.length_a   1.000
_cell.length_b   1.000
_cell.length_c   1.000
_cell.angle_alpha   90.00
_cell.angle_beta   90.00
_cell.angle_gamma   90.00
#
_symmetry.space_group_name_H-M   'P 1'
#
loop_
_entity.id
_entity.type
_entity.pdbx_description
1 polymer ?
#
loop_
_entity_poly.entity_id
_entity_poly.type
_entity_poly.pdbx_seq_one_letter_code
_entity_poly.pdbx_strand_id
1 'polypeptide(L)'
;MKRLTYLLCFALGTLSSCGASAARTAPEPEKTQPPVTPRTTTVRASDEAVQKYFASTLSGREEALPVSSLSLEDIKTARTQVWRLWAEANKSLTEDKLPALTPLSKQSVAHSWLLTPEMYNGESFKAVMPFYYGSKGDKPEAGYPLYLYLHGSGEKAGEWSTGLALALSFQDSPSAYFIPQIPNGEGVADGQLYRWWQKSKLEAWEKLLRQAFLSDHIDPKRIYFFGISEGGYGSQRLASYYPDYLAGAGPMAGGEPLINAPVENLQHVAFSLRTGYEDTQFHRSELTGYTRDALQSMAAQYPGYYKHFIDIIPKYGHAIPYQYTTPYLSQHVRTPQPKQVNWEDYPIDGLYRKGCYNLAPLKRPEGKERIYYQETILGNTVDLKINTVKYVEKKVSDWYTSFHLVLLYDKVYEPAKGGKLRIYLSPELLDLSKPVRVLVNGQQVYSGMVKADWSHLVESCSRFFDPERLFPAAIDIAY
;
A
#
# COMPACT_ATOMS: atom_id res chain seq x y z
N MET A 1 -6.53 -54.09 -10.07
CA MET A 1 -6.80 -55.29 -9.26
C MET A 1 -6.66 -54.98 -7.79
N LYS A 2 -7.63 -55.46 -7.04
CA LYS A 2 -7.83 -55.45 -5.57
C LYS A 2 -8.46 -54.22 -4.95
N ARG A 3 -9.80 -54.29 -4.89
CA ARG A 3 -10.70 -53.65 -3.92
C ARG A 3 -10.50 -54.32 -2.56
N LEU A 4 -10.67 -53.57 -1.48
CA LEU A 4 -11.08 -54.17 -0.22
C LEU A 4 -12.11 -53.28 0.47
N THR A 5 -13.29 -53.86 0.67
CA THR A 5 -14.49 -53.37 1.36
C THR A 5 -14.54 -54.09 2.73
N TYR A 6 -14.93 -53.42 3.79
CA TYR A 6 -15.53 -53.99 5.02
C TYR A 6 -16.29 -52.88 5.72
N LEU A 7 -17.48 -52.96 5.99
CA LEU A 7 -18.58 -53.77 6.52
C LEU A 7 -19.07 -53.10 7.84
N LEU A 8 -20.37 -52.78 7.79
CA LEU A 8 -21.21 -52.32 8.91
C LEU A 8 -21.37 -53.45 9.95
N CYS A 9 -21.57 -53.05 11.22
CA CYS A 9 -22.30 -53.81 12.20
C CYS A 9 -23.31 -52.98 12.97
N PHE A 10 -24.58 -53.29 12.79
CA PHE A 10 -25.72 -52.90 13.64
C PHE A 10 -25.79 -53.83 14.86
N ALA A 11 -26.18 -53.30 16.00
CA ALA A 11 -26.77 -54.09 17.10
C ALA A 11 -27.95 -53.34 17.72
N LEU A 12 -29.13 -53.93 17.54
CA LEU A 12 -30.37 -53.65 18.30
C LEU A 12 -30.38 -54.45 19.61
N GLY A 13 -31.05 -53.91 20.60
CA GLY A 13 -31.44 -54.66 21.82
C GLY A 13 -32.17 -53.73 22.80
N THR A 14 -33.36 -53.72 22.82
CA THR A 14 -34.58 -54.30 23.43
C THR A 14 -35.01 -53.55 24.68
N LEU A 15 -36.29 -53.16 24.62
CA LEU A 15 -37.14 -52.58 25.69
C LEU A 15 -37.34 -53.56 26.85
N SER A 16 -37.41 -53.01 28.09
CA SER A 16 -38.19 -53.59 29.15
C SER A 16 -38.76 -52.51 30.06
N SER A 17 -40.06 -52.52 30.23
CA SER A 17 -40.90 -51.71 31.09
C SER A 17 -40.93 -52.26 32.50
N CYS A 18 -40.98 -51.43 33.53
CA CYS A 18 -41.94 -51.55 34.67
C CYS A 18 -41.74 -50.51 35.78
N GLY A 19 -42.79 -49.91 36.24
CA GLY A 19 -43.00 -49.60 37.66
C GLY A 19 -42.98 -48.10 38.03
N ALA A 20 -44.17 -47.52 38.04
CA ALA A 20 -44.40 -46.20 38.63
C ALA A 20 -44.29 -46.25 40.17
N SER A 21 -43.55 -45.27 40.75
CA SER A 21 -43.73 -44.87 42.14
C SER A 21 -43.61 -43.33 42.25
N ALA A 22 -44.68 -42.72 42.72
CA ALA A 22 -44.76 -41.28 42.90
C ALA A 22 -43.94 -40.84 44.11
N ALA A 23 -42.88 -40.07 43.88
CA ALA A 23 -42.16 -39.33 44.92
C ALA A 23 -42.40 -37.83 44.73
N ARG A 24 -42.83 -37.19 45.79
CA ARG A 24 -43.05 -35.71 45.90
C ARG A 24 -41.79 -34.96 45.56
N THR A 25 -41.87 -34.10 44.55
CA THR A 25 -40.81 -33.13 44.20
C THR A 25 -40.72 -32.00 45.22
N ALA A 26 -39.56 -31.86 45.82
CA ALA A 26 -39.18 -30.66 46.57
C ALA A 26 -39.03 -29.47 45.60
N PRO A 27 -39.27 -28.22 46.02
CA PRO A 27 -39.12 -27.05 45.15
C PRO A 27 -37.66 -26.87 44.74
N GLU A 28 -37.44 -26.67 43.45
CA GLU A 28 -36.13 -26.33 42.84
C GLU A 28 -35.63 -24.99 43.43
N PRO A 29 -34.34 -24.87 43.78
CA PRO A 29 -33.80 -23.59 44.24
C PRO A 29 -33.79 -22.57 43.10
N GLU A 30 -34.30 -21.41 43.39
CA GLU A 30 -34.34 -20.25 42.49
C GLU A 30 -32.93 -19.96 41.94
N LYS A 31 -32.74 -20.04 40.63
CA LYS A 31 -31.47 -19.70 39.94
C LYS A 31 -31.23 -18.20 40.12
N THR A 32 -30.40 -17.83 41.10
CA THR A 32 -29.88 -16.49 41.21
C THR A 32 -29.11 -16.17 39.94
N GLN A 33 -29.58 -15.19 39.15
CA GLN A 33 -28.84 -14.63 38.02
C GLN A 33 -27.48 -14.10 38.53
N PRO A 34 -26.38 -14.37 37.80
CA PRO A 34 -25.10 -13.77 38.17
C PRO A 34 -25.23 -12.24 38.15
N PRO A 35 -24.53 -11.53 39.06
CA PRO A 35 -24.62 -10.09 39.14
C PRO A 35 -24.21 -9.49 37.79
N VAL A 36 -25.09 -8.70 37.18
CA VAL A 36 -24.81 -7.92 36.00
C VAL A 36 -23.73 -6.91 36.37
N THR A 37 -22.50 -7.19 35.97
CA THR A 37 -21.39 -6.23 36.11
C THR A 37 -21.81 -4.95 35.40
N PRO A 38 -21.73 -3.76 36.06
CA PRO A 38 -22.07 -2.52 35.38
C PRO A 38 -21.22 -2.37 34.13
N ARG A 39 -21.84 -2.29 32.97
CA ARG A 39 -21.16 -1.89 31.74
C ARG A 39 -20.53 -0.52 32.00
N THR A 40 -19.22 -0.48 32.12
CA THR A 40 -18.50 0.79 32.16
C THR A 40 -18.84 1.50 30.85
N THR A 41 -19.67 2.54 30.94
CA THR A 41 -19.96 3.41 29.81
C THR A 41 -18.64 4.09 29.41
N THR A 42 -17.94 3.53 28.43
CA THR A 42 -16.79 4.15 27.82
C THR A 42 -17.27 5.44 27.18
N VAL A 43 -16.77 6.57 27.66
CA VAL A 43 -17.04 7.87 27.05
C VAL A 43 -16.36 7.85 25.67
N ARG A 44 -17.16 7.70 24.63
CA ARG A 44 -16.71 7.74 23.25
C ARG A 44 -16.33 9.18 22.87
N ALA A 45 -15.27 9.37 22.07
CA ALA A 45 -15.01 10.65 21.42
C ALA A 45 -16.22 11.04 20.56
N SER A 46 -16.70 12.29 20.69
CA SER A 46 -17.86 12.74 19.92
C SER A 46 -17.54 12.80 18.42
N ASP A 47 -18.54 12.62 17.58
CA ASP A 47 -18.38 12.72 16.12
C ASP A 47 -17.81 14.08 15.72
N GLU A 48 -18.20 15.16 16.42
CA GLU A 48 -17.70 16.52 16.21
C GLU A 48 -16.20 16.63 16.51
N ALA A 49 -15.71 15.99 17.58
CA ALA A 49 -14.29 15.99 17.90
C ALA A 49 -13.47 15.25 16.85
N VAL A 50 -13.97 14.12 16.36
CA VAL A 50 -13.34 13.36 15.27
C VAL A 50 -13.33 14.15 13.96
N GLN A 51 -14.44 14.78 13.61
CA GLN A 51 -14.54 15.63 12.40
C GLN A 51 -13.59 16.82 12.46
N LYS A 52 -13.49 17.47 13.64
CA LYS A 52 -12.57 18.57 13.87
C LYS A 52 -11.11 18.12 13.68
N TYR A 53 -10.75 16.97 14.24
CA TYR A 53 -9.43 16.38 14.05
C TYR A 53 -9.12 16.12 12.56
N PHE A 54 -10.04 15.50 11.83
CA PHE A 54 -9.86 15.24 10.41
C PHE A 54 -9.73 16.52 9.58
N ALA A 55 -10.58 17.52 9.85
CA ALA A 55 -10.51 18.82 9.17
C ALA A 55 -9.18 19.54 9.44
N SER A 56 -8.68 19.46 10.68
CA SER A 56 -7.38 20.04 11.05
C SER A 56 -6.23 19.32 10.35
N THR A 57 -6.21 17.98 10.38
CA THR A 57 -5.17 17.17 9.71
C THR A 57 -5.15 17.39 8.20
N LEU A 58 -6.32 17.43 7.56
CA LEU A 58 -6.46 17.72 6.13
C LEU A 58 -6.00 19.13 5.74
N SER A 59 -6.02 20.06 6.70
CA SER A 59 -5.52 21.43 6.53
C SER A 59 -4.06 21.60 6.96
N GLY A 60 -3.36 20.50 7.27
CA GLY A 60 -1.97 20.53 7.72
C GLY A 60 -1.76 21.08 9.15
N ARG A 61 -2.82 21.13 9.96
CA ARG A 61 -2.77 21.58 11.35
C ARG A 61 -2.78 20.39 12.30
N GLU A 62 -2.09 20.51 13.42
CA GLU A 62 -2.12 19.52 14.48
C GLU A 62 -3.34 19.74 15.39
N GLU A 63 -4.03 18.67 15.73
CA GLU A 63 -5.14 18.64 16.69
C GLU A 63 -4.98 17.39 17.55
N ALA A 64 -5.11 17.54 18.85
CA ALA A 64 -5.06 16.40 19.76
C ALA A 64 -6.40 15.65 19.76
N LEU A 65 -6.36 14.34 19.67
CA LEU A 65 -7.52 13.49 19.87
C LEU A 65 -7.65 13.12 21.34
N PRO A 66 -8.86 13.22 21.89
CA PRO A 66 -9.13 12.64 23.20
C PRO A 66 -9.00 11.11 23.15
N VAL A 67 -8.22 10.55 24.05
CA VAL A 67 -8.11 9.11 24.24
C VAL A 67 -9.45 8.57 24.72
N SER A 68 -9.96 7.53 24.07
CA SER A 68 -11.25 6.93 24.39
C SER A 68 -11.19 5.43 24.13
N SER A 69 -11.32 4.63 25.20
CA SER A 69 -11.22 3.18 25.10
C SER A 69 -12.30 2.60 24.18
N LEU A 70 -11.93 1.56 23.44
CA LEU A 70 -12.79 0.84 22.49
C LEU A 70 -12.87 -0.63 22.91
N SER A 71 -14.09 -1.19 22.98
CA SER A 71 -14.24 -2.62 23.19
C SER A 71 -13.84 -3.40 21.93
N LEU A 72 -13.33 -4.62 22.10
CA LEU A 72 -12.95 -5.46 20.95
C LEU A 72 -14.14 -5.82 20.07
N GLU A 73 -15.33 -5.92 20.66
CA GLU A 73 -16.59 -6.23 19.97
C GLU A 73 -17.05 -5.07 19.07
N ASP A 74 -16.72 -3.83 19.45
CA ASP A 74 -17.15 -2.62 18.75
C ASP A 74 -16.21 -2.20 17.61
N ILE A 75 -15.04 -2.86 17.43
CA ILE A 75 -14.01 -2.46 16.45
C ILE A 75 -14.61 -2.33 15.03
N LYS A 76 -15.42 -3.29 14.61
CA LYS A 76 -16.01 -3.27 13.26
C LYS A 76 -16.92 -2.06 13.06
N THR A 77 -17.79 -1.79 14.01
CA THR A 77 -18.72 -0.65 13.97
C THR A 77 -17.95 0.67 14.04
N ALA A 78 -16.93 0.76 14.90
CA ALA A 78 -16.07 1.92 15.03
C ALA A 78 -15.31 2.24 13.74
N ARG A 79 -14.75 1.23 13.05
CA ARG A 79 -14.10 1.39 11.74
C ARG A 79 -15.05 2.00 10.71
N THR A 80 -16.26 1.46 10.60
CA THR A 80 -17.29 1.98 9.67
C THR A 80 -17.60 3.44 9.97
N GLN A 81 -17.73 3.81 11.23
CA GLN A 81 -18.04 5.17 11.64
C GLN A 81 -16.87 6.13 11.39
N VAL A 82 -15.64 5.74 11.75
CA VAL A 82 -14.44 6.54 11.49
C VAL A 82 -14.28 6.80 10.00
N TRP A 83 -14.48 5.78 9.16
CA TRP A 83 -14.41 5.95 7.70
C TRP A 83 -15.48 6.88 7.17
N ARG A 84 -16.72 6.78 7.68
CA ARG A 84 -17.80 7.73 7.32
C ARG A 84 -17.43 9.17 7.69
N LEU A 85 -16.93 9.39 8.90
CA LEU A 85 -16.52 10.74 9.36
C LEU A 85 -15.35 11.28 8.54
N TRP A 86 -14.41 10.42 8.15
CA TRP A 86 -13.32 10.75 7.23
C TRP A 86 -13.88 11.19 5.85
N ALA A 87 -14.81 10.42 5.30
CA ALA A 87 -15.43 10.76 4.02
C ALA A 87 -16.18 12.12 4.09
N GLU A 88 -16.87 12.40 5.19
CA GLU A 88 -17.55 13.69 5.41
C GLU A 88 -16.55 14.84 5.51
N ALA A 89 -15.47 14.69 6.28
CA ALA A 89 -14.43 15.72 6.38
C ALA A 89 -13.80 16.03 5.01
N ASN A 90 -13.58 15.02 4.17
CA ASN A 90 -13.03 15.20 2.81
C ASN A 90 -13.99 15.93 1.86
N LYS A 91 -15.31 15.86 2.07
CA LYS A 91 -16.28 16.61 1.25
C LYS A 91 -16.11 18.14 1.39
N SER A 92 -15.65 18.61 2.54
CA SER A 92 -15.45 20.03 2.82
C SER A 92 -14.16 20.62 2.24
N LEU A 93 -13.26 19.78 1.70
CA LEU A 93 -12.02 20.27 1.08
C LEU A 93 -12.31 21.03 -0.20
N THR A 94 -11.61 22.14 -0.38
CA THR A 94 -11.67 23.00 -1.59
C THR A 94 -10.67 22.56 -2.67
N GLU A 95 -10.20 21.30 -2.63
CA GLU A 95 -9.30 20.76 -3.64
C GLU A 95 -10.06 20.30 -4.89
N ASP A 96 -9.34 20.21 -6.01
CA ASP A 96 -9.86 19.56 -7.21
C ASP A 96 -10.23 18.11 -6.94
N LYS A 97 -11.44 17.71 -7.32
CA LYS A 97 -11.97 16.35 -7.12
C LYS A 97 -11.69 15.46 -8.33
N LEU A 98 -11.73 14.14 -8.12
CA LEU A 98 -11.90 13.22 -9.23
C LEU A 98 -13.27 13.48 -9.88
N PRO A 99 -13.33 13.57 -11.22
CA PRO A 99 -14.61 13.70 -11.91
C PRO A 99 -15.44 12.41 -11.78
N ALA A 100 -16.68 12.44 -12.21
CA ALA A 100 -17.49 11.24 -12.33
C ALA A 100 -16.81 10.24 -13.27
N LEU A 101 -16.79 8.95 -12.88
CA LEU A 101 -16.21 7.89 -13.69
C LEU A 101 -17.15 7.62 -14.88
N THR A 102 -16.67 7.88 -16.09
CA THR A 102 -17.38 7.67 -17.35
C THR A 102 -16.70 6.61 -18.21
N PRO A 103 -17.39 5.97 -19.18
CA PRO A 103 -16.75 5.05 -20.08
C PRO A 103 -15.56 5.67 -20.82
N LEU A 104 -14.40 5.00 -20.76
CA LEU A 104 -13.19 5.44 -21.45
C LEU A 104 -13.36 5.26 -22.97
N SER A 105 -13.07 6.30 -23.74
CA SER A 105 -13.17 6.30 -25.21
C SER A 105 -12.16 7.27 -25.83
N LYS A 106 -12.01 7.24 -27.15
CA LYS A 106 -11.20 8.24 -27.88
C LYS A 106 -11.71 9.68 -27.71
N GLN A 107 -12.97 9.86 -27.31
CA GLN A 107 -13.63 11.14 -27.04
C GLN A 107 -13.68 11.46 -25.53
N SER A 108 -12.94 10.75 -24.70
CA SER A 108 -12.88 11.05 -23.26
C SER A 108 -12.51 12.50 -23.01
N VAL A 109 -13.25 13.15 -22.11
CA VAL A 109 -13.00 14.54 -21.74
C VAL A 109 -11.78 14.63 -20.87
N ALA A 110 -10.90 15.57 -21.18
CA ALA A 110 -9.75 15.90 -20.34
C ALA A 110 -10.20 16.72 -19.12
N HIS A 111 -9.68 16.37 -17.97
CA HIS A 111 -9.78 17.11 -16.70
C HIS A 111 -8.40 17.62 -16.32
N SER A 112 -8.29 18.44 -15.30
CA SER A 112 -7.00 18.89 -14.81
C SER A 112 -6.99 19.10 -13.30
N TRP A 113 -5.84 18.91 -12.70
CA TRP A 113 -5.54 19.29 -11.32
C TRP A 113 -4.48 20.38 -11.28
N LEU A 114 -4.70 21.39 -10.42
CA LEU A 114 -3.64 22.28 -10.00
C LEU A 114 -2.80 21.55 -8.97
N LEU A 115 -1.51 21.42 -9.23
CA LEU A 115 -0.56 20.78 -8.33
C LEU A 115 0.07 21.80 -7.38
N THR A 116 0.64 21.32 -6.29
CA THR A 116 1.54 22.09 -5.45
C THR A 116 2.66 22.64 -6.32
N PRO A 117 3.02 23.95 -6.20
CA PRO A 117 4.08 24.53 -7.00
C PRO A 117 5.41 23.80 -6.85
N GLU A 118 6.08 23.57 -7.97
CA GLU A 118 7.44 23.03 -7.99
C GLU A 118 8.48 24.14 -8.01
N MET A 119 9.60 23.90 -7.35
CA MET A 119 10.76 24.81 -7.37
C MET A 119 11.72 24.37 -8.47
N TYR A 120 12.07 25.27 -9.35
CA TYR A 120 13.10 25.06 -10.36
C TYR A 120 14.00 26.29 -10.46
N ASN A 121 15.31 26.11 -10.35
CA ASN A 121 16.31 27.21 -10.35
C ASN A 121 15.98 28.35 -9.36
N GLY A 122 15.35 28.03 -8.22
CA GLY A 122 14.95 29.04 -7.23
C GLY A 122 13.63 29.74 -7.50
N GLU A 123 12.96 29.43 -8.60
CA GLU A 123 11.65 29.95 -8.96
C GLU A 123 10.54 28.94 -8.72
N SER A 124 9.35 29.43 -8.35
CA SER A 124 8.17 28.62 -8.11
C SER A 124 7.27 28.57 -9.31
N PHE A 125 6.94 27.39 -9.80
CA PHE A 125 6.06 27.17 -10.94
C PHE A 125 4.73 26.54 -10.51
N LYS A 126 3.63 27.16 -10.93
CA LYS A 126 2.32 26.52 -10.87
C LYS A 126 2.23 25.46 -11.96
N ALA A 127 2.06 24.22 -11.56
CA ALA A 127 1.94 23.12 -12.49
C ALA A 127 0.49 22.67 -12.60
N VAL A 128 -0.04 22.63 -13.84
CA VAL A 128 -1.36 22.05 -14.15
C VAL A 128 -1.13 20.68 -14.77
N MET A 129 -1.76 19.66 -14.18
CA MET A 129 -1.68 18.28 -14.67
C MET A 129 -3.01 17.90 -15.34
N PRO A 130 -3.08 17.86 -16.67
CA PRO A 130 -4.22 17.30 -17.38
C PRO A 130 -4.27 15.77 -17.16
N PHE A 131 -5.48 15.20 -17.21
CA PHE A 131 -5.64 13.75 -17.13
C PHE A 131 -6.95 13.28 -17.76
N TYR A 132 -6.98 12.02 -18.20
CA TYR A 132 -8.22 11.28 -18.45
C TYR A 132 -8.54 10.39 -17.27
N TYR A 133 -9.83 10.29 -16.94
CA TYR A 133 -10.34 9.39 -15.91
C TYR A 133 -11.59 8.69 -16.44
N GLY A 134 -11.54 7.36 -16.53
CA GLY A 134 -12.67 6.62 -17.11
C GLY A 134 -12.56 5.11 -16.89
N SER A 135 -13.62 4.38 -17.22
CA SER A 135 -13.73 2.94 -17.00
C SER A 135 -13.93 2.17 -18.30
N LYS A 136 -13.61 0.88 -18.27
CA LYS A 136 -13.91 -0.12 -19.30
C LYS A 136 -14.71 -1.26 -18.68
N GLY A 137 -15.74 -1.72 -19.41
CA GLY A 137 -16.63 -2.80 -18.94
C GLY A 137 -17.53 -2.40 -17.78
N ASP A 138 -18.31 -3.36 -17.30
CA ASP A 138 -19.27 -3.16 -16.24
C ASP A 138 -18.61 -3.12 -14.86
N LYS A 139 -19.14 -2.29 -13.95
CA LYS A 139 -18.62 -2.16 -12.58
C LYS A 139 -18.75 -3.49 -11.81
N PRO A 140 -17.66 -4.08 -11.33
CA PRO A 140 -17.73 -5.20 -10.40
C PRO A 140 -18.38 -4.79 -9.07
N GLU A 141 -18.89 -5.76 -8.32
CA GLU A 141 -19.48 -5.52 -7.00
C GLU A 141 -18.49 -4.83 -6.04
N ALA A 142 -17.23 -5.26 -6.03
CA ALA A 142 -16.16 -4.66 -5.21
C ALA A 142 -15.62 -3.33 -5.73
N GLY A 143 -16.05 -2.86 -6.91
CA GLY A 143 -15.50 -1.72 -7.61
C GLY A 143 -14.51 -2.11 -8.72
N TYR A 144 -14.09 -1.12 -9.51
CA TYR A 144 -13.12 -1.33 -10.57
C TYR A 144 -11.69 -1.45 -10.03
N PRO A 145 -10.85 -2.34 -10.58
CA PRO A 145 -9.41 -2.17 -10.50
C PRO A 145 -8.99 -0.81 -11.06
N LEU A 146 -8.12 -0.08 -10.33
CA LEU A 146 -7.62 1.23 -10.79
C LEU A 146 -6.21 1.12 -11.32
N TYR A 147 -5.99 1.58 -12.53
CA TYR A 147 -4.71 1.67 -13.22
C TYR A 147 -4.26 3.12 -13.33
N LEU A 148 -3.11 3.47 -12.74
CA LEU A 148 -2.38 4.71 -13.01
C LEU A 148 -1.37 4.41 -14.13
N TYR A 149 -1.58 5.01 -15.31
CA TYR A 149 -0.65 4.91 -16.44
C TYR A 149 0.23 6.16 -16.52
N LEU A 150 1.53 5.97 -16.57
CA LEU A 150 2.53 7.04 -16.69
C LEU A 150 3.19 6.96 -18.08
N HIS A 151 3.14 8.05 -18.84
CA HIS A 151 3.69 8.09 -20.20
C HIS A 151 5.22 8.33 -20.23
N GLY A 152 5.83 8.14 -21.40
CA GLY A 152 7.24 8.38 -21.65
C GLY A 152 7.60 9.87 -21.79
N SER A 153 8.86 10.17 -22.11
CA SER A 153 9.42 11.53 -22.19
C SER A 153 9.42 12.11 -23.62
N GLY A 154 8.55 11.63 -24.51
CA GLY A 154 8.33 12.22 -25.83
C GLY A 154 7.60 13.57 -25.78
N GLU A 155 7.07 14.01 -26.88
CA GLU A 155 6.21 15.20 -26.93
C GLU A 155 4.94 14.95 -26.10
N LYS A 156 4.62 15.86 -25.16
CA LYS A 156 3.63 15.66 -24.11
C LYS A 156 2.26 15.24 -24.61
N ALA A 157 1.73 15.95 -25.62
CA ALA A 157 0.38 15.68 -26.13
C ALA A 157 0.34 14.35 -26.89
N GLY A 158 1.39 14.03 -27.65
CA GLY A 158 1.54 12.77 -28.37
C GLY A 158 1.68 11.59 -27.42
N GLU A 159 2.53 11.68 -26.41
CA GLU A 159 2.70 10.66 -25.38
C GLU A 159 1.39 10.41 -24.60
N TRP A 160 0.69 11.48 -24.23
CA TRP A 160 -0.57 11.40 -23.50
C TRP A 160 -1.70 10.78 -24.33
N SER A 161 -1.83 11.18 -25.60
CA SER A 161 -2.80 10.58 -26.54
C SER A 161 -2.50 9.10 -26.81
N THR A 162 -1.21 8.75 -26.91
CA THR A 162 -0.75 7.35 -27.01
C THR A 162 -1.15 6.57 -25.75
N GLY A 163 -1.01 7.16 -24.56
CA GLY A 163 -1.45 6.55 -23.30
C GLY A 163 -2.93 6.21 -23.29
N LEU A 164 -3.79 7.10 -23.77
CA LEU A 164 -5.22 6.83 -23.94
C LEU A 164 -5.47 5.69 -24.94
N ALA A 165 -4.79 5.70 -26.09
CA ALA A 165 -4.92 4.65 -27.10
C ALA A 165 -4.49 3.27 -26.55
N LEU A 166 -3.39 3.22 -25.81
CA LEU A 166 -2.91 1.99 -25.15
C LEU A 166 -3.91 1.49 -24.09
N ALA A 167 -4.39 2.38 -23.22
CA ALA A 167 -5.38 2.01 -22.21
C ALA A 167 -6.65 1.39 -22.81
N LEU A 168 -7.11 1.93 -23.96
CA LEU A 168 -8.22 1.37 -24.71
C LEU A 168 -7.93 0.01 -25.34
N SER A 169 -6.66 -0.27 -25.68
CA SER A 169 -6.24 -1.52 -26.34
C SER A 169 -5.99 -2.68 -25.38
N PHE A 170 -5.65 -2.41 -24.11
CA PHE A 170 -5.32 -3.43 -23.13
C PHE A 170 -6.51 -4.33 -22.80
N GLN A 171 -6.25 -5.64 -22.62
CA GLN A 171 -7.25 -6.67 -22.32
C GLN A 171 -7.33 -6.89 -20.80
N ASP A 172 -7.83 -5.88 -20.07
CA ASP A 172 -7.92 -5.84 -18.62
C ASP A 172 -9.28 -5.37 -18.09
N SER A 173 -10.29 -5.38 -18.95
CA SER A 173 -11.68 -5.07 -18.54
C SER A 173 -12.24 -6.17 -17.62
N PRO A 174 -12.99 -5.83 -16.54
CA PRO A 174 -13.37 -4.47 -16.13
C PRO A 174 -12.20 -3.73 -15.46
N SER A 175 -12.06 -2.43 -15.74
CA SER A 175 -10.98 -1.60 -15.20
C SER A 175 -11.34 -0.11 -15.19
N ALA A 176 -10.72 0.68 -14.32
CA ALA A 176 -10.71 2.13 -14.36
C ALA A 176 -9.28 2.62 -14.57
N TYR A 177 -9.13 3.75 -15.27
CA TYR A 177 -7.85 4.33 -15.62
C TYR A 177 -7.77 5.79 -15.16
N PHE A 178 -6.64 6.15 -14.58
CA PHE A 178 -6.17 7.52 -14.44
C PHE A 178 -4.94 7.68 -15.35
N ILE A 179 -5.04 8.55 -16.36
CA ILE A 179 -4.02 8.74 -17.39
C ILE A 179 -3.60 10.20 -17.37
N PRO A 180 -2.61 10.60 -16.54
CA PRO A 180 -2.12 11.96 -16.47
C PRO A 180 -1.24 12.30 -17.68
N GLN A 181 -1.25 13.57 -18.05
CA GLN A 181 -0.18 14.18 -18.82
C GLN A 181 0.85 14.74 -17.84
N ILE A 182 2.14 14.69 -18.16
CA ILE A 182 3.15 15.36 -17.34
C ILE A 182 2.78 16.85 -17.19
N PRO A 183 2.88 17.44 -15.98
CA PRO A 183 2.39 18.80 -15.75
C PRO A 183 2.99 19.83 -16.69
N ASN A 184 2.17 20.80 -17.08
CA ASN A 184 2.61 21.96 -17.84
C ASN A 184 3.05 23.06 -16.88
N GLY A 185 4.26 23.58 -17.06
CA GLY A 185 4.76 24.75 -16.38
C GLY A 185 5.03 25.86 -17.40
N GLU A 186 4.55 27.09 -17.15
CA GLU A 186 4.91 28.23 -18.00
C GLU A 186 6.41 28.53 -17.88
N GLY A 187 7.08 28.69 -19.02
CA GLY A 187 8.50 29.02 -19.10
C GLY A 187 9.48 27.91 -18.73
N VAL A 188 9.00 26.70 -18.42
CA VAL A 188 9.85 25.56 -18.11
C VAL A 188 9.95 24.63 -19.33
N ALA A 189 11.19 24.31 -19.71
CA ALA A 189 11.41 23.34 -20.79
C ALA A 189 10.84 21.98 -20.44
N ASP A 190 10.28 21.29 -21.43
CA ASP A 190 9.56 20.04 -21.27
C ASP A 190 10.32 18.98 -20.44
N GLY A 191 11.59 18.76 -20.70
CA GLY A 191 12.41 17.78 -20.00
C GLY A 191 12.61 18.01 -18.50
N GLN A 192 12.29 19.19 -17.98
CA GLN A 192 12.55 19.59 -16.60
C GLN A 192 11.46 19.14 -15.64
N LEU A 193 10.24 18.92 -16.12
CA LEU A 193 9.11 18.44 -15.30
C LEU A 193 8.82 16.94 -15.51
N TYR A 194 9.58 16.26 -16.34
CA TYR A 194 9.40 14.84 -16.66
C TYR A 194 9.91 13.89 -15.57
N ARG A 195 9.47 14.12 -14.32
CA ARG A 195 9.80 13.21 -13.22
C ARG A 195 8.53 12.87 -12.46
N TRP A 196 7.98 11.68 -12.73
CA TRP A 196 6.74 11.20 -12.11
C TRP A 196 6.82 11.03 -10.59
N TRP A 197 8.01 11.20 -10.02
CA TRP A 197 8.32 11.06 -8.60
C TRP A 197 8.76 12.37 -7.93
N GLN A 198 8.61 13.52 -8.55
CA GLN A 198 8.81 14.81 -7.87
C GLN A 198 7.70 15.04 -6.84
N LYS A 199 8.00 15.87 -5.85
CA LYS A 199 7.13 16.14 -4.68
C LYS A 199 5.69 16.44 -5.07
N SER A 200 5.44 17.32 -6.03
CA SER A 200 4.09 17.69 -6.45
C SER A 200 3.30 16.50 -7.02
N LYS A 201 3.99 15.58 -7.73
CA LYS A 201 3.37 14.35 -8.25
C LYS A 201 3.15 13.33 -7.15
N LEU A 202 4.08 13.20 -6.18
CA LEU A 202 3.86 12.33 -5.01
C LEU A 202 2.61 12.77 -4.24
N GLU A 203 2.43 14.08 -4.03
CA GLU A 203 1.22 14.64 -3.41
C GLU A 203 -0.04 14.38 -4.27
N ALA A 204 0.09 14.43 -5.61
CA ALA A 204 -1.01 14.09 -6.52
C ALA A 204 -1.38 12.61 -6.47
N TRP A 205 -0.41 11.70 -6.34
CA TRP A 205 -0.69 10.27 -6.20
C TRP A 205 -1.35 9.94 -4.86
N GLU A 206 -0.95 10.57 -3.76
CA GLU A 206 -1.64 10.45 -2.47
C GLU A 206 -3.07 11.01 -2.55
N LYS A 207 -3.29 12.13 -3.24
CA LYS A 207 -4.62 12.68 -3.52
C LYS A 207 -5.46 11.71 -4.35
N LEU A 208 -4.89 11.11 -5.42
CA LEU A 208 -5.56 10.11 -6.24
C LEU A 208 -6.00 8.91 -5.41
N LEU A 209 -5.09 8.32 -4.64
CA LEU A 209 -5.36 7.16 -3.79
C LEU A 209 -6.45 7.47 -2.76
N ARG A 210 -6.35 8.62 -2.07
CA ARG A 210 -7.34 9.05 -1.08
C ARG A 210 -8.71 9.23 -1.70
N GLN A 211 -8.83 9.91 -2.83
CA GLN A 211 -10.11 10.14 -3.51
C GLN A 211 -10.66 8.85 -4.14
N ALA A 212 -9.80 7.98 -4.66
CA ALA A 212 -10.20 6.66 -5.16
C ALA A 212 -10.80 5.79 -4.05
N PHE A 213 -10.19 5.76 -2.86
CA PHE A 213 -10.69 5.00 -1.72
C PHE A 213 -11.99 5.58 -1.11
N LEU A 214 -12.20 6.87 -1.28
CA LEU A 214 -13.47 7.53 -0.88
C LEU A 214 -14.57 7.33 -1.92
N SER A 215 -14.21 6.90 -3.12
CA SER A 215 -15.13 6.57 -4.18
C SER A 215 -15.71 5.17 -3.97
N ASP A 216 -17.01 4.99 -4.20
CA ASP A 216 -17.66 3.68 -4.23
C ASP A 216 -17.47 2.95 -5.58
N HIS A 217 -16.64 3.51 -6.46
CA HIS A 217 -16.36 2.97 -7.80
C HIS A 217 -15.10 2.11 -7.87
N ILE A 218 -14.13 2.31 -6.98
CA ILE A 218 -12.82 1.66 -7.04
C ILE A 218 -12.67 0.60 -5.96
N ASP A 219 -12.17 -0.58 -6.34
CA ASP A 219 -11.74 -1.63 -5.41
C ASP A 219 -10.41 -1.23 -4.74
N PRO A 220 -10.41 -0.93 -3.43
CA PRO A 220 -9.19 -0.51 -2.75
C PRO A 220 -8.10 -1.59 -2.71
N LYS A 221 -8.42 -2.84 -3.03
CA LYS A 221 -7.46 -3.95 -3.08
C LYS A 221 -6.82 -4.15 -4.45
N ARG A 222 -7.22 -3.39 -5.47
CA ARG A 222 -6.78 -3.57 -6.85
C ARG A 222 -6.29 -2.26 -7.47
N ILE A 223 -5.18 -1.74 -6.95
CA ILE A 223 -4.51 -0.53 -7.45
C ILE A 223 -3.21 -0.93 -8.13
N TYR A 224 -2.99 -0.45 -9.35
CA TYR A 224 -1.83 -0.79 -10.17
C TYR A 224 -1.20 0.46 -10.76
N PHE A 225 0.13 0.57 -10.62
CA PHE A 225 0.91 1.63 -11.26
C PHE A 225 1.77 1.03 -12.36
N PHE A 226 1.72 1.62 -13.54
CA PHE A 226 2.51 1.14 -14.65
C PHE A 226 2.82 2.28 -15.63
N GLY A 227 3.80 2.07 -16.51
CA GLY A 227 4.18 3.11 -17.46
C GLY A 227 5.28 2.67 -18.39
N ILE A 228 5.60 3.53 -19.36
CA ILE A 228 6.57 3.27 -20.43
C ILE A 228 7.71 4.28 -20.33
N SER A 229 8.96 3.83 -20.56
CA SER A 229 10.14 4.70 -20.62
C SER A 229 10.30 5.53 -19.35
N GLU A 230 10.17 6.85 -19.38
CA GLU A 230 10.16 7.70 -18.19
C GLU A 230 9.04 7.30 -17.21
N GLY A 231 7.86 6.90 -17.71
CA GLY A 231 6.79 6.31 -16.91
C GLY A 231 7.14 4.92 -16.37
N GLY A 232 8.00 4.18 -17.06
CA GLY A 232 8.59 2.93 -16.58
C GLY A 232 9.48 3.17 -15.36
N TYR A 233 10.40 4.13 -15.42
CA TYR A 233 11.20 4.56 -14.27
C TYR A 233 10.31 5.03 -13.13
N GLY A 234 9.31 5.88 -13.42
CA GLY A 234 8.36 6.38 -12.43
C GLY A 234 7.61 5.27 -11.73
N SER A 235 7.01 4.35 -12.48
CA SER A 235 6.24 3.24 -11.90
C SER A 235 7.11 2.27 -11.10
N GLN A 236 8.37 2.06 -11.45
CA GLN A 236 9.32 1.26 -10.68
C GLN A 236 9.64 1.92 -9.32
N ARG A 237 9.96 3.22 -9.30
CA ARG A 237 10.21 3.98 -8.06
C ARG A 237 8.96 4.03 -7.17
N LEU A 238 7.81 4.35 -7.77
CA LEU A 238 6.55 4.47 -7.04
C LEU A 238 6.07 3.13 -6.48
N ALA A 239 6.37 2.00 -7.15
CA ALA A 239 6.09 0.66 -6.62
C ALA A 239 6.84 0.40 -5.30
N SER A 240 8.10 0.77 -5.25
CA SER A 240 8.92 0.65 -4.04
C SER A 240 8.56 1.68 -2.96
N TYR A 241 8.01 2.83 -3.35
CA TYR A 241 7.64 3.90 -2.41
C TYR A 241 6.23 3.72 -1.82
N TYR A 242 5.28 3.18 -2.60
CA TYR A 242 3.88 2.95 -2.19
C TYR A 242 3.48 1.45 -2.13
N PRO A 243 4.33 0.54 -1.64
CA PRO A 243 4.08 -0.89 -1.74
C PRO A 243 2.81 -1.32 -1.00
N ASP A 244 2.45 -0.60 0.05
CA ASP A 244 1.30 -0.84 0.92
C ASP A 244 -0.05 -0.43 0.29
N TYR A 245 -0.04 0.33 -0.80
CA TYR A 245 -1.23 0.70 -1.58
C TYR A 245 -1.43 -0.15 -2.83
N LEU A 246 -0.38 -0.80 -3.33
CA LEU A 246 -0.40 -1.42 -4.65
C LEU A 246 -0.63 -2.93 -4.59
N ALA A 247 -1.50 -3.41 -5.46
CA ALA A 247 -1.62 -4.84 -5.80
C ALA A 247 -0.51 -5.27 -6.76
N GLY A 248 -0.08 -4.36 -7.63
CA GLY A 248 1.00 -4.62 -8.55
C GLY A 248 1.54 -3.36 -9.23
N ALA A 249 2.68 -3.50 -9.88
CA ALA A 249 3.30 -2.47 -10.70
C ALA A 249 3.89 -3.07 -11.98
N GLY A 250 3.83 -2.29 -13.06
CA GLY A 250 4.21 -2.77 -14.39
C GLY A 250 5.08 -1.79 -15.18
N PRO A 251 6.32 -1.51 -14.75
CA PRO A 251 7.25 -0.74 -15.55
C PRO A 251 7.57 -1.45 -16.87
N MET A 252 7.63 -0.65 -17.97
CA MET A 252 7.94 -1.11 -19.32
C MET A 252 8.99 -0.21 -19.96
N ALA A 253 9.95 -0.81 -20.66
CA ALA A 253 11.07 -0.10 -21.29
C ALA A 253 11.76 0.89 -20.35
N GLY A 254 11.88 0.51 -19.08
CA GLY A 254 12.55 1.21 -18.00
C GLY A 254 13.68 0.36 -17.43
N GLY A 255 14.26 0.80 -16.34
CA GLY A 255 15.32 0.09 -15.61
C GLY A 255 15.99 1.05 -14.64
N GLU A 256 15.72 0.89 -13.36
CA GLU A 256 16.27 1.73 -12.30
C GLU A 256 17.39 1.01 -11.53
N PRO A 257 18.45 1.72 -11.16
CA PRO A 257 19.33 1.24 -10.11
C PRO A 257 18.56 0.96 -8.82
N LEU A 258 18.89 -0.14 -8.13
CA LEU A 258 18.15 -0.60 -6.96
C LEU A 258 18.16 0.38 -5.77
N ILE A 259 19.07 1.35 -5.74
CA ILE A 259 19.06 2.45 -4.77
C ILE A 259 17.83 3.35 -4.92
N ASN A 260 17.32 3.50 -6.14
CA ASN A 260 16.15 4.32 -6.44
C ASN A 260 14.82 3.56 -6.23
N ALA A 261 14.87 2.23 -6.33
CA ALA A 261 13.70 1.36 -6.24
C ALA A 261 14.09 0.03 -5.54
N PRO A 262 14.31 0.04 -4.22
CA PRO A 262 14.66 -1.16 -3.46
C PRO A 262 13.63 -2.27 -3.65
N VAL A 263 14.09 -3.46 -4.09
CA VAL A 263 13.18 -4.60 -4.33
C VAL A 263 12.62 -5.19 -3.05
N GLU A 264 13.27 -4.96 -1.91
CA GLU A 264 12.81 -5.41 -0.60
C GLU A 264 11.38 -4.94 -0.31
N ASN A 265 11.04 -3.74 -0.77
CA ASN A 265 9.71 -3.14 -0.60
C ASN A 265 8.63 -3.83 -1.44
N LEU A 266 8.99 -4.64 -2.42
CA LEU A 266 8.05 -5.31 -3.33
C LEU A 266 7.53 -6.64 -2.79
N GLN A 267 7.69 -6.94 -1.51
CA GLN A 267 7.32 -8.23 -0.92
C GLN A 267 5.87 -8.65 -1.21
N HIS A 268 4.94 -7.69 -1.20
CA HIS A 268 3.50 -7.92 -1.42
C HIS A 268 2.98 -7.30 -2.73
N VAL A 269 3.87 -6.75 -3.56
CA VAL A 269 3.52 -6.12 -4.85
C VAL A 269 3.84 -7.11 -5.96
N ALA A 270 2.85 -7.43 -6.79
CA ALA A 270 3.11 -8.19 -8.01
C ALA A 270 3.83 -7.29 -9.03
N PHE A 271 5.05 -7.63 -9.37
CA PHE A 271 5.93 -6.76 -10.13
C PHE A 271 6.22 -7.32 -11.53
N SER A 272 5.87 -6.56 -12.57
CA SER A 272 6.17 -6.90 -13.96
C SER A 272 7.09 -5.84 -14.55
N LEU A 273 8.34 -6.21 -14.84
CA LEU A 273 9.27 -5.32 -15.58
C LEU A 273 9.63 -5.94 -16.90
N ARG A 274 9.35 -5.22 -18.00
CA ARG A 274 9.58 -5.69 -19.37
C ARG A 274 10.43 -4.69 -20.13
N THR A 275 11.55 -5.17 -20.69
CA THR A 275 12.54 -4.32 -21.39
C THR A 275 13.08 -5.08 -22.60
N GLY A 276 13.33 -4.39 -23.72
CA GLY A 276 13.98 -5.01 -24.87
C GLY A 276 15.45 -5.33 -24.57
N TYR A 277 15.93 -6.46 -25.06
CA TYR A 277 17.34 -6.86 -24.90
C TYR A 277 18.31 -5.83 -25.51
N GLU A 278 17.92 -5.23 -26.64
CA GLU A 278 18.70 -4.22 -27.36
C GLU A 278 18.46 -2.78 -26.84
N ASP A 279 17.63 -2.61 -25.80
CA ASP A 279 17.44 -1.31 -25.13
C ASP A 279 18.58 -1.03 -24.16
N THR A 280 19.75 -0.75 -24.72
CA THR A 280 21.00 -0.56 -23.98
C THR A 280 21.21 0.87 -23.51
N GLN A 281 20.46 1.83 -24.05
CA GLN A 281 20.54 3.23 -23.64
C GLN A 281 20.20 3.37 -22.15
N PHE A 282 20.98 4.14 -21.40
CA PHE A 282 20.91 4.24 -19.93
C PHE A 282 21.00 2.87 -19.23
N HIS A 283 21.58 1.86 -19.85
CA HIS A 283 21.71 0.49 -19.33
C HIS A 283 20.37 -0.18 -18.95
N ARG A 284 19.26 0.16 -19.62
CA ARG A 284 17.92 -0.33 -19.22
C ARG A 284 17.84 -1.86 -19.18
N SER A 285 18.31 -2.55 -20.20
CA SER A 285 18.30 -4.02 -20.23
C SER A 285 19.18 -4.64 -19.14
N GLU A 286 20.34 -4.05 -18.87
CA GLU A 286 21.25 -4.48 -17.81
C GLU A 286 20.64 -4.27 -16.40
N LEU A 287 20.09 -3.08 -16.14
CA LEU A 287 19.42 -2.74 -14.87
C LEU A 287 18.18 -3.61 -14.63
N THR A 288 17.46 -3.96 -15.71
CA THR A 288 16.38 -4.96 -15.64
C THR A 288 16.90 -6.34 -15.22
N GLY A 289 18.08 -6.74 -15.71
CA GLY A 289 18.77 -7.95 -15.28
C GLY A 289 19.07 -7.94 -13.77
N TYR A 290 19.64 -6.86 -13.26
CA TYR A 290 19.93 -6.72 -11.81
C TYR A 290 18.65 -6.74 -10.96
N THR A 291 17.58 -6.11 -11.42
CA THR A 291 16.26 -6.16 -10.75
C THR A 291 15.70 -7.58 -10.71
N ARG A 292 15.81 -8.34 -11.83
CA ARG A 292 15.41 -9.75 -11.91
C ARG A 292 16.18 -10.59 -10.88
N ASP A 293 17.50 -10.49 -10.89
CA ASP A 293 18.37 -11.31 -10.05
C ASP A 293 18.13 -11.02 -8.55
N ALA A 294 17.89 -9.74 -8.20
CA ALA A 294 17.52 -9.33 -6.85
C ALA A 294 16.15 -9.89 -6.43
N LEU A 295 15.12 -9.79 -7.28
CA LEU A 295 13.79 -10.33 -6.99
C LEU A 295 13.80 -11.86 -6.88
N GLN A 296 14.56 -12.57 -7.72
CA GLN A 296 14.74 -14.02 -7.62
C GLN A 296 15.39 -14.41 -6.28
N SER A 297 16.41 -13.65 -5.85
CA SER A 297 17.04 -13.86 -4.54
C SER A 297 16.05 -13.65 -3.39
N MET A 298 15.26 -12.56 -3.42
CA MET A 298 14.26 -12.30 -2.41
C MET A 298 13.14 -13.34 -2.41
N ALA A 299 12.66 -13.78 -3.57
CA ALA A 299 11.65 -14.83 -3.67
C ALA A 299 12.14 -16.19 -3.15
N ALA A 300 13.43 -16.51 -3.33
CA ALA A 300 14.05 -17.70 -2.76
C ALA A 300 14.19 -17.62 -1.23
N GLN A 301 14.51 -16.43 -0.70
CA GLN A 301 14.60 -16.19 0.74
C GLN A 301 13.23 -16.17 1.42
N TYR A 302 12.19 -15.69 0.74
CA TYR A 302 10.82 -15.55 1.25
C TYR A 302 9.82 -16.28 0.33
N PRO A 303 9.70 -17.61 0.42
CA PRO A 303 8.81 -18.39 -0.44
C PRO A 303 7.36 -17.92 -0.37
N GLY A 304 6.74 -17.74 -1.54
CA GLY A 304 5.35 -17.26 -1.66
C GLY A 304 5.18 -15.74 -1.78
N TYR A 305 6.23 -14.97 -1.50
CA TYR A 305 6.30 -13.52 -1.67
C TYR A 305 7.06 -13.11 -2.92
N TYR A 306 7.19 -11.82 -3.18
CA TYR A 306 7.94 -11.24 -4.30
C TYR A 306 7.50 -11.81 -5.65
N LYS A 307 6.19 -11.87 -5.90
CA LYS A 307 5.65 -12.31 -7.18
C LYS A 307 6.10 -11.38 -8.28
N HIS A 308 6.80 -11.93 -9.27
CA HIS A 308 7.35 -11.11 -10.35
C HIS A 308 7.31 -11.81 -11.70
N PHE A 309 7.28 -10.98 -12.74
CA PHE A 309 7.44 -11.37 -14.13
C PHE A 309 8.40 -10.39 -14.78
N ILE A 310 9.68 -10.79 -14.89
CA ILE A 310 10.72 -9.97 -15.50
C ILE A 310 11.07 -10.55 -16.86
N ASP A 311 10.91 -9.75 -17.91
CA ASP A 311 11.07 -10.17 -19.30
C ASP A 311 12.05 -9.24 -20.03
N ILE A 312 13.23 -9.78 -20.37
CA ILE A 312 14.22 -9.12 -21.25
C ILE A 312 14.03 -9.70 -22.64
N ILE A 313 13.30 -8.97 -23.48
CA ILE A 313 12.71 -9.47 -24.72
C ILE A 313 13.76 -9.49 -25.85
N PRO A 314 14.14 -10.66 -26.38
CA PRO A 314 15.12 -10.75 -27.45
C PRO A 314 14.67 -10.01 -28.72
N LYS A 315 15.61 -9.40 -29.42
CA LYS A 315 15.40 -8.67 -30.70
C LYS A 315 14.51 -7.42 -30.58
N TYR A 316 14.22 -6.94 -29.37
CA TYR A 316 13.52 -5.68 -29.17
C TYR A 316 14.47 -4.65 -28.56
N GLY A 317 14.38 -3.43 -29.09
CA GLY A 317 14.98 -2.22 -28.50
C GLY A 317 14.00 -1.54 -27.54
N HIS A 318 13.92 -0.21 -27.60
CA HIS A 318 13.11 0.59 -26.69
C HIS A 318 11.59 0.37 -26.87
N ALA A 319 11.12 0.10 -28.08
CA ALA A 319 9.73 -0.26 -28.34
C ALA A 319 9.53 -1.78 -28.14
N ILE A 320 8.60 -2.16 -27.27
CA ILE A 320 8.32 -3.55 -26.92
C ILE A 320 6.82 -3.87 -27.06
N PRO A 321 6.40 -5.15 -27.03
CA PRO A 321 4.99 -5.52 -26.93
C PRO A 321 4.44 -5.18 -25.54
N TYR A 322 3.58 -4.15 -25.42
CA TYR A 322 3.08 -3.64 -24.13
C TYR A 322 1.88 -4.41 -23.56
N GLN A 323 1.16 -5.15 -24.39
CA GLN A 323 -0.14 -5.76 -24.10
C GLN A 323 -0.14 -6.85 -23.01
N TYR A 324 1.01 -7.33 -22.58
CA TYR A 324 1.10 -8.43 -21.60
C TYR A 324 1.15 -7.96 -20.16
N THR A 325 1.35 -6.66 -19.92
CA THR A 325 1.57 -6.10 -18.57
C THR A 325 0.28 -6.09 -17.74
N THR A 326 -0.79 -5.46 -18.25
CA THR A 326 -2.03 -5.34 -17.48
C THR A 326 -2.75 -6.66 -17.24
N PRO A 327 -2.76 -7.66 -18.16
CA PRO A 327 -3.28 -9.00 -17.88
C PRO A 327 -2.54 -9.74 -16.76
N TYR A 328 -1.23 -9.54 -16.62
CA TYR A 328 -0.49 -10.08 -15.48
C TYR A 328 -0.91 -9.38 -14.19
N LEU A 329 -0.94 -8.05 -14.17
CA LEU A 329 -1.27 -7.26 -12.97
C LEU A 329 -2.68 -7.58 -12.46
N SER A 330 -3.67 -7.70 -13.35
CA SER A 330 -5.08 -7.93 -13.00
C SER A 330 -5.35 -9.20 -12.18
N GLN A 331 -4.43 -10.17 -12.20
CA GLN A 331 -4.53 -11.43 -11.46
C GLN A 331 -4.22 -11.28 -9.96
N HIS A 332 -3.71 -10.13 -9.54
CA HIS A 332 -3.20 -9.92 -8.18
C HIS A 332 -4.05 -8.94 -7.39
N VAL A 333 -4.08 -9.14 -6.10
CA VAL A 333 -4.70 -8.24 -5.12
C VAL A 333 -3.67 -7.91 -4.03
N ARG A 334 -3.76 -6.72 -3.45
CA ARG A 334 -2.88 -6.35 -2.34
C ARG A 334 -3.26 -7.02 -1.03
N THR A 335 -2.31 -7.13 -0.13
CA THR A 335 -2.50 -7.54 1.27
C THR A 335 -2.32 -6.33 2.16
N PRO A 336 -3.42 -5.69 2.66
CA PRO A 336 -3.32 -4.43 3.40
C PRO A 336 -2.65 -4.55 4.77
N GLN A 337 -2.82 -5.69 5.44
CA GLN A 337 -2.30 -5.97 6.79
C GLN A 337 -1.52 -7.29 6.80
N PRO A 338 -0.33 -7.34 6.20
CA PRO A 338 0.50 -8.53 6.19
C PRO A 338 1.15 -8.76 7.56
N LYS A 339 1.40 -10.05 7.91
CA LYS A 339 2.13 -10.44 9.12
C LYS A 339 3.64 -10.51 8.94
N GLN A 340 4.11 -10.26 7.74
CA GLN A 340 5.53 -10.19 7.40
C GLN A 340 5.75 -9.00 6.48
N VAL A 341 6.66 -8.10 6.86
CA VAL A 341 6.97 -6.88 6.12
C VAL A 341 8.47 -6.72 5.98
N ASN A 342 8.92 -6.48 4.77
CA ASN A 342 10.24 -5.94 4.45
C ASN A 342 10.02 -4.54 3.89
N TRP A 343 10.54 -3.52 4.56
CA TRP A 343 10.36 -2.13 4.15
C TRP A 343 11.63 -1.31 4.39
N GLU A 344 12.22 -0.84 3.31
CA GLU A 344 13.24 0.20 3.36
C GLU A 344 12.55 1.57 3.28
N ASP A 345 12.60 2.34 4.37
CA ASP A 345 12.09 3.70 4.47
C ASP A 345 13.17 4.67 3.97
N TYR A 346 12.86 5.38 2.90
CA TYR A 346 13.77 6.32 2.26
C TYR A 346 12.99 7.48 1.64
N PRO A 347 13.61 8.65 1.44
CA PRO A 347 12.92 9.77 0.83
C PRO A 347 12.96 9.69 -0.70
N ILE A 348 11.88 10.14 -1.33
CA ILE A 348 11.89 10.53 -2.74
C ILE A 348 11.61 12.02 -2.80
N ASP A 349 12.46 12.77 -3.49
CA ASP A 349 12.40 14.23 -3.60
C ASP A 349 12.22 14.94 -2.23
N GLY A 350 12.97 14.46 -1.23
CA GLY A 350 12.94 14.97 0.14
C GLY A 350 11.73 14.54 0.97
N LEU A 351 10.77 13.82 0.41
CA LEU A 351 9.59 13.36 1.13
C LEU A 351 9.77 11.92 1.61
N TYR A 352 9.55 11.71 2.90
CA TYR A 352 9.38 10.39 3.50
C TYR A 352 7.92 9.98 3.59
N ARG A 353 7.67 8.69 3.52
CA ARG A 353 6.37 8.13 3.83
C ARG A 353 6.01 8.37 5.31
N LYS A 354 4.74 8.64 5.60
CA LYS A 354 4.21 8.74 6.97
C LYS A 354 4.15 7.39 7.67
N GLY A 355 4.26 6.30 6.93
CA GLY A 355 4.24 4.93 7.38
C GLY A 355 4.02 3.97 6.20
N CYS A 356 4.19 2.67 6.45
CA CYS A 356 3.99 1.60 5.48
C CYS A 356 3.38 0.40 6.20
N TYR A 357 2.31 -0.16 5.65
CA TYR A 357 1.49 -1.22 6.28
C TYR A 357 1.02 -0.81 7.69
N ASN A 358 1.52 -1.44 8.73
CA ASN A 358 1.22 -1.14 10.14
C ASN A 358 2.36 -0.41 10.87
N LEU A 359 3.42 -0.03 10.17
CA LEU A 359 4.59 0.62 10.74
C LEU A 359 4.60 2.13 10.43
N ALA A 360 4.81 2.96 11.44
CA ALA A 360 4.88 4.41 11.29
C ALA A 360 6.05 5.01 12.08
N PRO A 361 7.13 5.46 11.41
CA PRO A 361 8.23 6.17 12.06
C PRO A 361 7.73 7.47 12.73
N LEU A 362 7.87 7.56 14.05
CA LEU A 362 7.59 8.78 14.83
C LEU A 362 8.83 9.67 14.91
N LYS A 363 10.01 9.05 14.90
CA LYS A 363 11.30 9.72 14.83
C LYS A 363 12.27 8.81 14.07
N ARG A 364 12.94 9.37 13.06
CA ARG A 364 14.03 8.68 12.37
C ARG A 364 15.36 8.93 13.10
N PRO A 365 16.31 7.97 13.07
CA PRO A 365 17.67 8.20 13.57
C PRO A 365 18.32 9.41 12.88
N GLU A 366 19.00 10.23 13.66
CA GLU A 366 19.66 11.45 13.15
C GLU A 366 20.79 11.09 12.16
N GLY A 367 20.88 11.84 11.05
CA GLY A 367 21.90 11.66 10.02
C GLY A 367 21.81 10.32 9.25
N LYS A 368 20.67 9.61 9.34
CA LYS A 368 20.44 8.36 8.59
C LYS A 368 19.25 8.55 7.65
N GLU A 369 19.51 8.46 6.35
CA GLU A 369 18.48 8.64 5.33
C GLU A 369 17.62 7.39 5.12
N ARG A 370 18.18 6.20 5.34
CA ARG A 370 17.54 4.94 5.00
C ARG A 370 17.50 4.01 6.19
N ILE A 371 16.30 3.54 6.51
CA ILE A 371 16.07 2.58 7.59
C ILE A 371 15.35 1.38 7.03
N TYR A 372 15.85 0.19 7.29
CA TYR A 372 15.25 -1.06 6.88
C TYR A 372 14.53 -1.72 8.04
N TYR A 373 13.23 -1.87 7.92
CA TYR A 373 12.35 -2.55 8.86
C TYR A 373 12.00 -3.93 8.32
N GLN A 374 12.30 -4.96 9.08
CA GLN A 374 11.82 -6.31 8.83
C GLN A 374 10.92 -6.70 9.99
N GLU A 375 9.64 -6.88 9.73
CA GLU A 375 8.65 -7.31 10.72
C GLU A 375 8.22 -8.73 10.44
N THR A 376 8.07 -9.52 11.51
CA THR A 376 7.37 -10.81 11.47
C THR A 376 6.45 -10.89 12.68
N ILE A 377 5.16 -11.13 12.45
CA ILE A 377 4.16 -11.34 13.50
C ILE A 377 3.84 -12.82 13.56
N LEU A 378 4.19 -13.45 14.69
CA LEU A 378 3.90 -14.86 14.97
C LEU A 378 3.15 -15.01 16.29
N GLY A 379 1.92 -15.48 16.23
CA GLY A 379 1.02 -15.44 17.39
C GLY A 379 0.86 -14.01 17.90
N ASN A 380 1.16 -13.78 19.18
CA ASN A 380 1.14 -12.45 19.79
C ASN A 380 2.53 -11.82 19.95
N THR A 381 3.49 -12.26 19.18
CA THR A 381 4.84 -11.68 19.14
C THR A 381 5.06 -10.92 17.85
N VAL A 382 5.44 -9.66 17.96
CA VAL A 382 5.97 -8.82 16.88
C VAL A 382 7.49 -8.84 16.99
N ASP A 383 8.16 -9.41 16.01
CA ASP A 383 9.63 -9.45 15.93
C ASP A 383 10.11 -8.50 14.84
N LEU A 384 10.88 -7.50 15.23
CA LEU A 384 11.41 -6.46 14.36
C LEU A 384 12.94 -6.52 14.30
N LYS A 385 13.47 -6.54 13.07
CA LYS A 385 14.87 -6.16 12.81
C LYS A 385 14.86 -4.76 12.21
N ILE A 386 15.56 -3.83 12.86
CA ILE A 386 15.61 -2.42 12.43
C ILE A 386 17.07 -2.06 12.21
N ASN A 387 17.43 -1.78 10.95
CA ASN A 387 18.78 -1.48 10.54
C ASN A 387 18.85 -0.16 9.76
N THR A 388 19.96 0.54 9.86
CA THR A 388 20.34 1.55 8.87
C THR A 388 20.83 0.85 7.61
N VAL A 389 20.65 1.50 6.47
CA VAL A 389 21.11 0.97 5.17
C VAL A 389 22.11 1.95 4.57
N LYS A 390 23.30 1.44 4.20
CA LYS A 390 24.28 2.17 3.42
C LYS A 390 24.50 1.45 2.10
N TYR A 391 24.40 2.20 1.01
CA TYR A 391 24.72 1.72 -0.33
C TYR A 391 26.20 2.00 -0.61
N VAL A 392 26.90 0.98 -1.08
CA VAL A 392 28.31 1.04 -1.50
C VAL A 392 28.38 0.73 -2.98
N GLU A 393 28.95 1.65 -3.76
CA GLU A 393 29.08 1.49 -5.20
C GLU A 393 29.87 0.23 -5.57
N LYS A 394 29.34 -0.57 -6.46
CA LYS A 394 29.93 -1.82 -6.94
C LYS A 394 30.23 -1.79 -8.42
N LYS A 395 29.38 -1.19 -9.22
CA LYS A 395 29.56 -1.03 -10.66
C LYS A 395 29.09 0.34 -11.12
N VAL A 396 29.98 1.06 -11.80
CA VAL A 396 29.73 2.37 -12.40
C VAL A 396 29.70 2.21 -13.92
N SER A 397 28.89 3.01 -14.60
CA SER A 397 28.83 3.04 -16.06
C SER A 397 30.11 3.66 -16.64
N ASP A 398 30.69 2.98 -17.60
CA ASP A 398 31.83 3.48 -18.40
C ASP A 398 31.37 4.32 -19.62
N TRP A 399 30.05 4.30 -19.93
CA TRP A 399 29.51 4.92 -21.15
C TRP A 399 29.16 6.40 -20.97
N TYR A 400 28.81 6.80 -19.73
CA TYR A 400 28.37 8.15 -19.42
C TYR A 400 29.43 8.88 -18.60
N THR A 401 30.27 9.67 -19.31
CA THR A 401 31.34 10.44 -18.65
C THR A 401 30.87 11.79 -18.14
N SER A 402 29.69 12.28 -18.60
CA SER A 402 29.13 13.58 -18.22
C SER A 402 28.37 13.54 -16.90
N PHE A 403 28.00 12.36 -16.39
CA PHE A 403 27.35 12.16 -15.09
C PHE A 403 27.71 10.79 -14.51
N HIS A 404 27.79 10.74 -13.20
CA HIS A 404 28.15 9.51 -12.47
C HIS A 404 26.92 8.61 -12.34
N LEU A 405 26.83 7.58 -13.21
CA LEU A 405 25.75 6.59 -13.17
C LEU A 405 26.25 5.29 -12.54
N VAL A 406 25.81 5.02 -11.32
CA VAL A 406 26.10 3.75 -10.65
C VAL A 406 25.00 2.74 -10.96
N LEU A 407 25.39 1.61 -11.50
CA LEU A 407 24.49 0.54 -11.97
C LEU A 407 24.16 -0.48 -10.88
N LEU A 408 25.11 -0.77 -10.01
CA LEU A 408 24.98 -1.78 -8.97
C LEU A 408 25.62 -1.30 -7.67
N TYR A 409 24.97 -1.65 -6.56
CA TYR A 409 25.42 -1.36 -5.21
C TYR A 409 25.41 -2.63 -4.35
N ASP A 410 26.33 -2.71 -3.41
CA ASP A 410 26.21 -3.58 -2.26
C ASP A 410 25.52 -2.83 -1.10
N LYS A 411 24.72 -3.52 -0.28
CA LYS A 411 24.06 -2.95 0.90
C LYS A 411 24.77 -3.38 2.16
N VAL A 412 25.07 -2.43 3.02
CA VAL A 412 25.62 -2.67 4.37
C VAL A 412 24.54 -2.29 5.38
N TYR A 413 24.25 -3.22 6.28
CA TYR A 413 23.24 -3.09 7.31
C TYR A 413 23.90 -2.99 8.69
N GLU A 414 23.48 -2.00 9.49
CA GLU A 414 23.91 -1.85 10.88
C GLU A 414 22.67 -1.66 11.77
N PRO A 415 22.63 -2.21 13.00
CA PRO A 415 21.50 -1.99 13.90
C PRO A 415 21.22 -0.50 14.10
N ALA A 416 20.01 -0.07 13.79
CA ALA A 416 19.60 1.32 13.93
C ALA A 416 19.37 1.67 15.40
N LYS A 417 19.70 2.93 15.80
CA LYS A 417 19.53 3.44 17.16
C LYS A 417 19.05 4.89 17.13
N GLY A 418 18.30 5.29 18.16
CA GLY A 418 17.86 6.66 18.35
C GLY A 418 16.59 7.05 17.60
N GLY A 419 15.88 6.07 17.03
CA GLY A 419 14.58 6.24 16.43
C GLY A 419 13.42 5.94 17.37
N LYS A 420 12.20 6.27 16.89
CA LYS A 420 10.93 5.86 17.51
C LYS A 420 9.98 5.36 16.42
N LEU A 421 9.30 4.26 16.68
CA LEU A 421 8.38 3.62 15.76
C LEU A 421 7.04 3.37 16.46
N ARG A 422 5.94 3.69 15.80
CA ARG A 422 4.60 3.23 16.14
C ARG A 422 4.29 1.98 15.35
N ILE A 423 3.87 0.94 16.04
CA ILE A 423 3.40 -0.33 15.48
C ILE A 423 1.91 -0.37 15.69
N TYR A 424 1.15 -0.23 14.62
CA TYR A 424 -0.30 -0.37 14.69
C TYR A 424 -0.68 -1.84 14.72
N LEU A 425 -1.72 -2.15 15.48
CA LEU A 425 -2.19 -3.51 15.74
C LEU A 425 -3.70 -3.63 15.50
N SER A 426 -4.09 -4.82 15.06
CA SER A 426 -5.48 -5.14 14.77
C SER A 426 -5.77 -6.63 15.01
N PRO A 427 -7.05 -7.04 15.11
CA PRO A 427 -7.43 -8.45 15.20
C PRO A 427 -6.96 -9.31 14.02
N GLU A 428 -6.73 -8.71 12.85
CA GLU A 428 -6.23 -9.38 11.65
C GLU A 428 -4.73 -9.77 11.80
N LEU A 429 -3.99 -9.00 12.59
CA LEU A 429 -2.56 -9.23 12.82
C LEU A 429 -2.31 -10.17 14.01
N LEU A 430 -3.00 -9.97 15.14
CA LEU A 430 -2.79 -10.73 16.37
C LEU A 430 -4.03 -10.70 17.30
N ASP A 431 -4.02 -11.47 18.38
CA ASP A 431 -5.11 -11.54 19.33
C ASP A 431 -5.00 -10.42 20.39
N LEU A 432 -5.78 -9.34 20.20
CA LEU A 432 -5.79 -8.19 21.12
C LEU A 432 -6.34 -8.52 22.53
N SER A 433 -6.94 -9.70 22.75
CA SER A 433 -7.39 -10.15 24.07
C SER A 433 -6.26 -10.76 24.93
N LYS A 434 -5.05 -10.88 24.36
CA LYS A 434 -3.89 -11.48 25.01
C LYS A 434 -2.71 -10.50 25.06
N PRO A 435 -1.76 -10.71 26.02
CA PRO A 435 -0.55 -9.91 26.04
C PRO A 435 0.22 -9.98 24.72
N VAL A 436 0.71 -8.83 24.26
CA VAL A 436 1.56 -8.69 23.09
C VAL A 436 3.01 -8.55 23.56
N ARG A 437 3.92 -9.21 22.84
CA ARG A 437 5.36 -9.07 23.01
C ARG A 437 5.97 -8.43 21.79
N VAL A 438 6.86 -7.46 21.99
CA VAL A 438 7.62 -6.84 20.90
C VAL A 438 9.11 -7.06 21.14
N LEU A 439 9.79 -7.59 20.12
CA LEU A 439 11.23 -7.73 20.07
C LEU A 439 11.79 -6.75 19.04
N VAL A 440 12.94 -6.15 19.34
CA VAL A 440 13.73 -5.34 18.39
C VAL A 440 15.14 -5.86 18.40
N ASN A 441 15.63 -6.31 17.26
CA ASN A 441 16.96 -6.91 17.10
C ASN A 441 17.25 -8.01 18.15
N GLY A 442 16.22 -8.83 18.46
CA GLY A 442 16.30 -9.92 19.43
C GLY A 442 16.10 -9.51 20.90
N GLN A 443 15.99 -8.21 21.20
CA GLN A 443 15.76 -7.72 22.57
C GLN A 443 14.28 -7.40 22.79
N GLN A 444 13.71 -7.86 23.91
CA GLN A 444 12.34 -7.54 24.27
C GLN A 444 12.24 -6.08 24.73
N VAL A 445 11.47 -5.28 23.98
CA VAL A 445 11.24 -3.85 24.27
C VAL A 445 9.85 -3.57 24.84
N TYR A 446 8.92 -4.52 24.66
CA TYR A 446 7.56 -4.42 25.20
C TYR A 446 7.00 -5.81 25.54
N SER A 447 6.22 -5.89 26.62
CA SER A 447 5.38 -7.04 26.94
C SER A 447 4.21 -6.58 27.83
N GLY A 448 2.97 -6.80 27.38
CA GLY A 448 1.78 -6.39 28.12
C GLY A 448 0.51 -6.43 27.30
N MET A 449 -0.61 -6.10 27.97
CA MET A 449 -1.91 -5.93 27.29
C MET A 449 -1.91 -4.63 26.50
N VAL A 450 -2.43 -4.68 25.26
CA VAL A 450 -2.64 -3.51 24.43
C VAL A 450 -4.13 -3.21 24.39
N LYS A 451 -4.48 -1.97 24.68
CA LYS A 451 -5.89 -1.53 24.69
C LYS A 451 -6.26 -0.99 23.32
N ALA A 452 -7.43 -1.40 22.85
CA ALA A 452 -8.04 -0.74 21.70
C ALA A 452 -8.57 0.65 22.10
N ASP A 453 -8.38 1.62 21.22
CA ASP A 453 -8.75 3.02 21.45
C ASP A 453 -9.21 3.70 20.15
N TRP A 454 -10.19 4.59 20.27
CA TRP A 454 -10.70 5.38 19.16
C TRP A 454 -9.63 6.26 18.52
N SER A 455 -8.72 6.81 19.32
CA SER A 455 -7.64 7.67 18.83
C SER A 455 -6.77 6.96 17.81
N HIS A 456 -6.49 5.67 17.99
CA HIS A 456 -5.68 4.89 17.05
C HIS A 456 -6.41 4.65 15.73
N LEU A 457 -7.74 4.39 15.75
CA LEU A 457 -8.53 4.29 14.53
C LEU A 457 -8.52 5.60 13.74
N VAL A 458 -8.74 6.72 14.43
CA VAL A 458 -8.80 8.04 13.80
C VAL A 458 -7.44 8.46 13.26
N GLU A 459 -6.38 8.26 14.05
CA GLU A 459 -5.02 8.57 13.62
C GLU A 459 -4.58 7.72 12.42
N SER A 460 -4.78 6.40 12.46
CA SER A 460 -4.42 5.53 11.34
C SER A 460 -5.25 5.83 10.09
N CYS A 461 -6.54 6.20 10.25
CA CYS A 461 -7.37 6.66 9.14
C CYS A 461 -6.78 7.88 8.44
N SER A 462 -6.42 8.91 9.22
CA SER A 462 -5.84 10.15 8.65
C SER A 462 -4.43 9.94 8.08
N ARG A 463 -3.65 9.03 8.66
CA ARG A 463 -2.28 8.72 8.25
C ARG A 463 -2.22 7.95 6.94
N PHE A 464 -3.07 6.93 6.82
CA PHE A 464 -3.07 6.01 5.70
C PHE A 464 -4.20 6.27 4.69
N PHE A 465 -5.23 7.05 5.06
CA PHE A 465 -6.44 7.33 4.24
C PHE A 465 -6.99 6.09 3.51
N ASP A 466 -6.93 4.93 4.16
CA ASP A 466 -7.18 3.62 3.59
C ASP A 466 -8.21 2.85 4.44
N PRO A 467 -9.36 2.45 3.87
CA PRO A 467 -10.41 1.75 4.62
C PRO A 467 -9.98 0.39 5.16
N GLU A 468 -8.96 -0.23 4.55
CA GLU A 468 -8.43 -1.53 4.94
C GLU A 468 -7.36 -1.43 6.07
N ARG A 469 -6.93 -0.21 6.44
CA ARG A 469 -5.88 0.05 7.44
C ARG A 469 -6.33 0.95 8.57
N LEU A 470 -7.52 0.68 9.12
CA LEU A 470 -8.06 1.33 10.31
C LEU A 470 -7.68 0.49 11.55
N PHE A 471 -6.59 0.86 12.20
CA PHE A 471 -6.02 0.10 13.30
C PHE A 471 -6.57 0.55 14.65
N PRO A 472 -7.18 -0.35 15.46
CA PRO A 472 -7.77 0.02 16.73
C PRO A 472 -6.76 0.16 17.88
N ALA A 473 -5.51 -0.30 17.70
CA ALA A 473 -4.51 -0.30 18.75
C ALA A 473 -3.13 0.02 18.20
N ALA A 474 -2.22 0.49 19.06
CA ALA A 474 -0.83 0.72 18.71
C ALA A 474 0.10 0.58 19.90
N ILE A 475 1.39 0.34 19.62
CA ILE A 475 2.49 0.34 20.58
C ILE A 475 3.57 1.28 20.02
N ASP A 476 4.05 2.20 20.85
CA ASP A 476 5.19 3.04 20.56
C ASP A 476 6.45 2.45 21.18
N ILE A 477 7.47 2.26 20.37
CA ILE A 477 8.79 1.77 20.82
C ILE A 477 9.89 2.77 20.47
N ALA A 478 10.96 2.76 21.27
CA ALA A 478 12.22 3.40 20.94
C ALA A 478 13.26 2.32 20.60
N TYR A 479 14.16 2.61 19.67
CA TYR A 479 15.24 1.70 19.26
C TYR A 479 16.56 2.42 19.02
#